data_bb8be3bb5fe4bca5f74d98e474f56b74
#
_entry.id   bb8be3bb5fe4bca5f74d98e474f56b74
#
_cell.length_a   1.000
_cell.length_b   1.000
_cell.length_c   1.000
_cell.angle_alpha   90.00
_cell.angle_beta   90.00
_cell.angle_gamma   90.00
#
_symmetry.space_group_name_H-M   'P 1'
#
loop_
_entity.id
_entity.type
_entity.pdbx_description
1 polymer ?
#
loop_
_entity_poly.entity_id
_entity_poly.type
_entity_poly.pdbx_seq_one_letter_code
_entity_poly.pdbx_strand_id
1 'polypeptide(L)'
;MKKIAICFLLLLTIVFAQDDTTSPWSVYGGYASMGVGEEFDTEDVDVDLGRTNGFTLGFGYALNEKITIGAGLGQRGFSIDLVDLFDDGDGNELDFGANVKAKVKGVEFWMSYTLMDNGNFSLWTGPLYAHLYETEGSFAGVSESESITDSDYGLMFGGSVPLRGNISMNAGYYRSLDDHQIEGMNNFFLELNYKL
;
A
#
# COMPACT_ATOMS: atom_id res chain seq x y z
N MET A 1 -11.83 -1.89 -16.36
CA MET A 1 -10.62 -2.68 -16.68
C MET A 1 -9.95 -2.32 -18.02
N LYS A 2 -10.68 -2.25 -19.17
CA LYS A 2 -10.07 -1.93 -20.48
C LYS A 2 -9.37 -0.55 -20.54
N LYS A 3 -9.90 0.49 -19.88
CA LYS A 3 -9.32 1.84 -19.86
C LYS A 3 -8.02 1.92 -19.05
N ILE A 4 -7.89 1.15 -17.98
CA ILE A 4 -6.68 1.08 -17.15
C ILE A 4 -5.56 0.36 -17.92
N ALA A 5 -5.89 -0.72 -18.63
CA ALA A 5 -4.93 -1.43 -19.46
C ALA A 5 -4.38 -0.56 -20.62
N ILE A 6 -5.21 0.31 -21.20
CA ILE A 6 -4.79 1.24 -22.26
C ILE A 6 -3.85 2.32 -21.70
N CYS A 7 -4.14 2.87 -20.51
CA CYS A 7 -3.24 3.82 -19.84
C CYS A 7 -1.91 3.17 -19.48
N PHE A 8 -1.93 1.92 -19.02
CA PHE A 8 -0.70 1.16 -18.71
C PHE A 8 0.12 0.85 -19.96
N LEU A 9 -0.54 0.53 -21.08
CA LEU A 9 0.13 0.32 -22.37
C LEU A 9 0.70 1.63 -22.94
N LEU A 10 0.00 2.76 -22.80
CA LEU A 10 0.49 4.08 -23.21
C LEU A 10 1.68 4.53 -22.37
N LEU A 11 1.67 4.31 -21.06
CA LEU A 11 2.81 4.53 -20.17
C LEU A 11 4.01 3.67 -20.60
N LEU A 12 3.79 2.40 -20.89
CA LEU A 12 4.84 1.50 -21.39
C LEU A 12 5.42 1.97 -22.73
N THR A 13 4.61 2.50 -23.66
CA THR A 13 5.11 2.98 -24.96
C THR A 13 5.93 4.27 -24.85
N ILE A 14 5.61 5.16 -23.92
CA ILE A 14 6.42 6.35 -23.62
C ILE A 14 7.77 5.94 -23.05
N VAL A 15 7.80 4.91 -22.24
CA VAL A 15 8.97 4.35 -21.57
C VAL A 15 9.98 3.74 -22.56
N PHE A 16 9.53 3.13 -23.65
CA PHE A 16 10.42 2.50 -24.65
C PHE A 16 10.97 3.46 -25.69
N ALA A 17 10.60 4.75 -25.66
CA ALA A 17 10.95 5.72 -26.68
C ALA A 17 12.10 6.68 -26.30
N GLN A 18 12.71 6.52 -25.12
CA GLN A 18 13.75 7.45 -24.67
C GLN A 18 15.15 6.84 -24.71
N ASP A 19 16.02 7.53 -25.44
CA ASP A 19 17.47 7.32 -25.46
C ASP A 19 18.14 7.79 -24.15
N ASP A 20 19.29 7.21 -23.83
CA ASP A 20 20.19 7.28 -22.68
C ASP A 20 20.43 8.64 -21.96
N THR A 21 19.43 9.44 -21.75
CA THR A 21 19.55 10.58 -20.82
C THR A 21 19.12 10.17 -19.42
N THR A 22 19.99 10.35 -18.45
CA THR A 22 19.71 10.09 -17.03
C THR A 22 18.62 11.05 -16.49
N SER A 23 17.38 10.75 -16.79
CA SER A 23 16.25 11.53 -16.26
C SER A 23 16.18 11.38 -14.73
N PRO A 24 15.92 12.46 -13.99
CA PRO A 24 15.67 12.39 -12.56
C PRO A 24 14.30 11.79 -12.22
N TRP A 25 13.44 11.59 -13.22
CA TRP A 25 12.10 11.07 -13.05
C TRP A 25 12.05 9.55 -13.10
N SER A 26 11.15 9.01 -12.32
CA SER A 26 10.79 7.59 -12.37
C SER A 26 9.29 7.42 -12.22
N VAL A 27 8.79 6.30 -12.71
CA VAL A 27 7.41 5.84 -12.48
C VAL A 27 7.45 4.50 -11.77
N TYR A 28 6.52 4.28 -10.87
CA TYR A 28 6.44 3.02 -10.16
C TYR A 28 5.00 2.49 -10.12
N GLY A 29 4.89 1.20 -9.95
CA GLY A 29 3.62 0.54 -9.73
C GLY A 29 3.84 -0.82 -9.11
N GLY A 30 2.93 -1.22 -8.24
CA GLY A 30 3.11 -2.44 -7.51
C GLY A 30 1.92 -2.86 -6.68
N TYR A 31 2.23 -3.82 -5.84
CA TYR A 31 1.33 -4.48 -4.93
C TYR A 31 1.58 -3.96 -3.52
N ALA A 32 0.51 -3.74 -2.79
CA ALA A 32 0.54 -3.39 -1.38
C ALA A 32 -0.33 -4.38 -0.59
N SER A 33 0.11 -4.73 0.61
CA SER A 33 -0.63 -5.59 1.53
C SER A 33 -0.67 -4.93 2.89
N MET A 34 -1.83 -4.46 3.30
CA MET A 34 -2.04 -3.83 4.59
C MET A 34 -2.50 -4.86 5.64
N GLY A 35 -1.98 -4.74 6.84
CA GLY A 35 -2.47 -5.44 8.02
C GLY A 35 -2.65 -4.46 9.16
N VAL A 36 -3.43 -4.82 10.12
CA VAL A 36 -3.59 -4.13 11.40
C VAL A 36 -2.73 -4.85 12.43
N GLY A 37 -2.00 -4.10 13.23
CA GLY A 37 -0.91 -4.66 14.05
C GLY A 37 -1.33 -5.23 15.40
N GLU A 38 -2.58 -5.08 15.81
CA GLU A 38 -3.07 -5.57 17.10
C GLU A 38 -4.28 -6.48 16.93
N GLU A 39 -4.24 -7.60 17.62
CA GLU A 39 -5.41 -8.42 17.89
C GLU A 39 -6.30 -7.62 18.84
N PHE A 40 -7.51 -7.32 18.42
CA PHE A 40 -8.53 -6.81 19.35
C PHE A 40 -9.00 -8.00 20.17
N ASP A 41 -8.32 -8.23 21.29
CA ASP A 41 -8.77 -9.17 22.28
C ASP A 41 -9.81 -8.47 23.19
N THR A 42 -11.07 -8.60 22.82
CA THR A 42 -12.18 -8.28 23.74
C THR A 42 -12.59 -9.58 24.40
N GLU A 43 -12.83 -9.59 25.70
CA GLU A 43 -13.12 -10.78 26.53
C GLU A 43 -14.19 -11.74 25.92
N ASP A 44 -14.93 -11.33 24.90
CA ASP A 44 -16.07 -12.06 24.34
C ASP A 44 -16.01 -12.27 22.81
N VAL A 45 -14.99 -11.75 22.07
CA VAL A 45 -14.96 -11.83 20.61
C VAL A 45 -13.52 -12.00 20.12
N ASP A 46 -13.28 -13.13 19.48
CA ASP A 46 -12.01 -13.38 18.76
C ASP A 46 -12.10 -12.77 17.36
N VAL A 47 -11.35 -11.70 17.12
CA VAL A 47 -11.35 -10.97 15.85
C VAL A 47 -10.06 -11.23 15.11
N ASP A 48 -10.12 -12.06 14.09
CA ASP A 48 -8.96 -12.28 13.19
C ASP A 48 -8.86 -11.16 12.15
N LEU A 49 -7.85 -10.33 12.30
CA LEU A 49 -7.56 -9.22 11.39
C LEU A 49 -6.70 -9.69 10.23
N GLY A 50 -7.35 -10.03 9.14
CA GLY A 50 -6.69 -10.46 7.91
C GLY A 50 -6.04 -9.32 7.12
N ARG A 51 -5.07 -9.66 6.29
CA ARG A 51 -4.46 -8.75 5.32
C ARG A 51 -5.26 -8.72 4.03
N THR A 52 -5.50 -7.54 3.47
CA THR A 52 -6.04 -7.41 2.12
C THR A 52 -5.03 -6.78 1.17
N ASN A 53 -5.25 -7.12 -0.09
CA ASN A 53 -4.39 -6.72 -1.19
C ASN A 53 -4.84 -5.38 -1.76
N GLY A 54 -3.89 -4.53 -2.06
CA GLY A 54 -4.07 -3.28 -2.76
C GLY A 54 -3.03 -3.09 -3.84
N PHE A 55 -2.99 -1.90 -4.40
CA PHE A 55 -2.02 -1.51 -5.40
C PHE A 55 -1.49 -0.11 -5.12
N THR A 56 -0.29 0.17 -5.62
CA THR A 56 0.31 1.49 -5.66
C THR A 56 0.66 1.84 -7.10
N LEU A 57 0.56 3.11 -7.46
CA LEU A 57 0.99 3.64 -8.74
C LEU A 57 1.39 5.10 -8.57
N GLY A 58 2.55 5.48 -9.06
CA GLY A 58 2.97 6.86 -8.92
C GLY A 58 4.24 7.21 -9.67
N PHE A 59 4.80 8.34 -9.30
CA PHE A 59 6.04 8.85 -9.86
C PHE A 59 6.97 9.36 -8.75
N GLY A 60 8.27 9.32 -9.05
CA GLY A 60 9.32 9.83 -8.20
C GLY A 60 10.21 10.81 -8.96
N TYR A 61 10.83 11.71 -8.23
CA TYR A 61 11.81 12.67 -8.72
C TYR A 61 13.04 12.65 -7.82
N ALA A 62 14.18 12.27 -8.36
CA ALA A 62 15.45 12.29 -7.65
C ALA A 62 15.95 13.73 -7.54
N LEU A 63 15.95 14.28 -6.32
CA LEU A 63 16.53 15.59 -6.03
C LEU A 63 18.07 15.55 -6.08
N ASN A 64 18.62 14.43 -5.69
CA ASN A 64 20.05 14.12 -5.76
C ASN A 64 20.25 12.60 -5.62
N GLU A 65 21.48 12.13 -5.52
CA GLU A 65 21.84 10.71 -5.41
C GLU A 65 21.24 10.02 -4.16
N LYS A 66 20.87 10.79 -3.12
CA LYS A 66 20.38 10.24 -1.86
C LYS A 66 18.90 10.50 -1.59
N ILE A 67 18.33 11.54 -2.19
CA ILE A 67 16.97 11.98 -1.86
C ILE A 67 16.09 11.87 -3.09
N THR A 68 15.00 11.14 -2.96
CA THR A 68 13.92 11.07 -3.93
C THR A 68 12.62 11.49 -3.26
N ILE A 69 11.84 12.31 -3.93
CA ILE A 69 10.46 12.64 -3.54
C ILE A 69 9.50 12.04 -4.52
N GLY A 70 8.28 11.76 -4.10
CA GLY A 70 7.29 11.21 -5.01
C GLY A 70 5.87 11.41 -4.56
N ALA A 71 4.97 11.11 -5.48
CA ALA A 71 3.55 11.09 -5.25
C ALA A 71 2.90 9.95 -6.03
N GLY A 72 1.79 9.45 -5.50
CA GLY A 72 1.09 8.35 -6.12
C GLY A 72 -0.33 8.17 -5.63
N LEU A 73 -0.96 7.16 -6.18
CA LEU A 73 -2.25 6.67 -5.76
C LEU A 73 -2.02 5.32 -5.07
N GLY A 74 -2.60 5.15 -3.89
CA GLY A 74 -2.59 3.90 -3.17
C GLY A 74 -4.01 3.40 -2.89
N GLN A 75 -4.22 2.11 -3.04
CA GLN A 75 -5.37 1.42 -2.50
C GLN A 75 -4.87 0.39 -1.50
N ARG A 76 -5.37 0.49 -0.28
CA ARG A 76 -5.02 -0.40 0.83
C ARG A 76 -6.29 -0.98 1.40
N GLY A 77 -6.20 -2.10 2.10
CA GLY A 77 -7.37 -2.69 2.72
C GLY A 77 -7.00 -3.68 3.80
N PHE A 78 -7.95 -3.96 4.66
CA PHE A 78 -7.91 -5.03 5.66
C PHE A 78 -9.18 -5.86 5.57
N SER A 79 -9.14 -7.09 6.04
CA SER A 79 -10.31 -7.94 6.24
C SER A 79 -10.45 -8.25 7.71
N ILE A 80 -11.69 -8.29 8.16
CA ILE A 80 -12.06 -8.74 9.50
C ILE A 80 -12.90 -9.99 9.26
N ASP A 81 -12.40 -11.12 9.68
CA ASP A 81 -13.16 -12.36 9.74
C ASP A 81 -13.83 -12.44 11.10
N LEU A 82 -15.15 -12.25 11.10
CA LEU A 82 -15.97 -12.39 12.30
C LEU A 82 -16.31 -13.88 12.44
N VAL A 83 -15.42 -14.63 13.06
CA VAL A 83 -15.61 -16.02 13.43
C VAL A 83 -16.13 -16.00 14.87
N ASP A 84 -17.21 -16.72 15.14
CA ASP A 84 -17.74 -16.95 16.51
C ASP A 84 -18.33 -15.75 17.26
N LEU A 85 -19.15 -14.93 16.61
CA LEU A 85 -19.81 -13.82 17.28
C LEU A 85 -20.95 -14.21 18.24
N PHE A 86 -21.44 -15.43 18.22
CA PHE A 86 -22.56 -15.84 19.11
C PHE A 86 -22.45 -17.32 19.53
N ASP A 87 -22.15 -17.55 20.77
CA ASP A 87 -22.53 -18.78 21.48
C ASP A 87 -24.04 -18.71 21.75
N ASP A 88 -24.82 -19.68 21.27
CA ASP A 88 -26.27 -19.72 21.53
C ASP A 88 -26.62 -20.07 22.96
N GLY A 89 -25.63 -20.17 23.84
CA GLY A 89 -25.78 -20.55 25.27
C GLY A 89 -25.98 -22.05 25.49
N ASP A 90 -26.10 -22.83 24.43
CA ASP A 90 -26.20 -24.29 24.45
C ASP A 90 -24.91 -24.97 23.97
N GLY A 91 -23.85 -24.18 23.72
CA GLY A 91 -22.53 -24.65 23.25
C GLY A 91 -22.48 -25.02 21.80
N ASN A 92 -23.41 -24.53 20.98
CA ASN A 92 -23.33 -24.61 19.51
C ASN A 92 -22.73 -23.31 19.00
N GLU A 93 -21.59 -23.44 18.32
CA GLU A 93 -20.95 -22.34 17.60
C GLU A 93 -21.77 -22.05 16.35
N LEU A 94 -22.43 -20.90 16.31
CA LEU A 94 -23.08 -20.40 15.10
C LEU A 94 -22.03 -19.71 14.26
N ASP A 95 -21.41 -20.45 13.34
CA ASP A 95 -20.51 -19.92 12.34
C ASP A 95 -21.31 -19.06 11.33
N PHE A 96 -21.36 -17.77 11.54
CA PHE A 96 -21.98 -16.84 10.60
C PHE A 96 -21.07 -16.51 9.42
N GLY A 97 -19.82 -16.93 9.41
CA GLY A 97 -18.88 -16.75 8.30
C GLY A 97 -18.86 -15.34 7.70
N ALA A 98 -19.05 -14.32 8.54
CA ALA A 98 -19.17 -12.95 8.07
C ALA A 98 -17.77 -12.36 7.86
N ASN A 99 -17.38 -12.19 6.60
CA ASN A 99 -16.15 -11.52 6.23
C ASN A 99 -16.45 -10.04 5.89
N VAL A 100 -15.92 -9.14 6.68
CA VAL A 100 -15.94 -7.70 6.42
C VAL A 100 -14.64 -7.31 5.77
N LYS A 101 -14.69 -6.75 4.56
CA LYS A 101 -13.52 -6.19 3.87
C LYS A 101 -13.66 -4.69 3.83
N ALA A 102 -12.64 -4.00 4.25
CA ALA A 102 -12.53 -2.56 4.09
C ALA A 102 -11.34 -2.23 3.18
N LYS A 103 -11.55 -1.32 2.25
CA LYS A 103 -10.51 -0.78 1.37
C LYS A 103 -10.52 0.72 1.47
N VAL A 104 -9.34 1.29 1.53
CA VAL A 104 -9.14 2.73 1.59
C VAL A 104 -8.31 3.16 0.39
N LYS A 105 -8.75 4.23 -0.28
CA LYS A 105 -8.05 4.85 -1.41
C LYS A 105 -7.52 6.20 -0.99
N GLY A 106 -6.31 6.51 -1.42
CA GLY A 106 -5.64 7.75 -1.06
C GLY A 106 -4.66 8.24 -2.11
N VAL A 107 -4.30 9.50 -1.97
CA VAL A 107 -3.15 10.11 -2.64
C VAL A 107 -1.99 10.09 -1.65
N GLU A 108 -0.86 9.59 -2.07
CA GLU A 108 0.33 9.45 -1.24
C GLU A 108 1.41 10.43 -1.67
N PHE A 109 2.09 11.02 -0.69
CA PHE A 109 3.28 11.84 -0.88
C PHE A 109 4.38 11.26 -0.01
N TRP A 110 5.55 11.06 -0.58
CA TRP A 110 6.64 10.44 0.15
C TRP A 110 7.99 11.07 -0.19
N MET A 111 8.91 10.89 0.72
CA MET A 111 10.31 11.16 0.51
C MET A 111 11.11 9.94 0.93
N SER A 112 12.10 9.57 0.15
CA SER A 112 13.05 8.53 0.55
C SER A 112 14.46 9.10 0.64
N TYR A 113 15.20 8.64 1.64
CA TYR A 113 16.62 8.89 1.82
C TYR A 113 17.38 7.58 1.71
N THR A 114 18.31 7.51 0.77
CA THR A 114 19.17 6.34 0.55
C THR A 114 20.23 6.27 1.63
N LEU A 115 20.13 5.26 2.47
CA LEU A 115 21.08 4.98 3.56
C LEU A 115 22.35 4.33 3.02
N MET A 116 22.17 3.41 2.09
CA MET A 116 23.24 2.64 1.46
C MET A 116 22.90 2.31 0.03
N ASP A 117 23.87 2.42 -0.85
CA ASP A 117 23.81 1.95 -2.23
C ASP A 117 25.18 1.38 -2.61
N ASN A 118 25.21 0.14 -3.09
CA ASN A 118 26.42 -0.52 -3.56
C ASN A 118 26.35 -0.93 -5.03
N GLY A 119 25.36 -0.41 -5.77
CA GLY A 119 25.11 -0.71 -7.18
C GLY A 119 24.38 -2.02 -7.44
N ASN A 120 24.40 -2.98 -6.52
CA ASN A 120 23.65 -4.24 -6.63
C ASN A 120 22.34 -4.17 -5.84
N PHE A 121 22.33 -3.41 -4.78
CA PHE A 121 21.16 -3.15 -3.99
C PHE A 121 21.29 -1.84 -3.21
N SER A 122 20.18 -1.20 -2.91
CA SER A 122 20.13 -0.02 -2.05
C SER A 122 19.15 -0.21 -0.89
N LEU A 123 19.45 0.44 0.24
CA LEU A 123 18.54 0.56 1.39
C LEU A 123 18.11 2.02 1.51
N TRP A 124 16.86 2.23 1.85
CA TRP A 124 16.30 3.56 1.99
C TRP A 124 15.24 3.61 3.10
N THR A 125 15.00 4.82 3.58
CA THR A 125 13.94 5.12 4.57
C THR A 125 13.41 6.51 4.32
N GLY A 126 12.22 6.81 4.85
CA GLY A 126 11.68 8.15 4.80
C GLY A 126 10.22 8.26 5.22
N PRO A 127 9.71 9.48 5.34
CA PRO A 127 8.32 9.73 5.68
C PRO A 127 7.40 9.47 4.48
N LEU A 128 6.17 9.09 4.80
CA LEU A 128 5.05 9.02 3.89
C LEU A 128 3.85 9.71 4.53
N TYR A 129 3.15 10.50 3.74
CA TYR A 129 1.86 11.09 4.06
C TYR A 129 0.84 10.60 3.04
N ALA A 130 -0.30 10.13 3.50
CA ALA A 130 -1.43 9.72 2.66
C ALA A 130 -2.65 10.56 3.00
N HIS A 131 -3.25 11.15 1.97
CA HIS A 131 -4.56 11.78 2.06
C HIS A 131 -5.62 10.79 1.57
N LEU A 132 -6.47 10.33 2.47
CA LEU A 132 -7.49 9.33 2.23
C LEU A 132 -8.78 10.02 1.80
N TYR A 133 -9.40 9.57 0.70
CA TYR A 133 -10.58 10.23 0.14
C TYR A 133 -11.79 9.30 -0.06
N GLU A 134 -11.62 8.00 0.02
CA GLU A 134 -12.70 7.03 -0.18
C GLU A 134 -12.44 5.78 0.65
N THR A 135 -13.45 5.32 1.34
CA THR A 135 -13.47 3.98 1.95
C THR A 135 -14.56 3.13 1.29
N GLU A 136 -14.26 1.88 1.03
CA GLU A 136 -15.17 0.88 0.48
C GLU A 136 -15.27 -0.27 1.48
N GLY A 137 -16.45 -0.43 2.07
CA GLY A 137 -16.78 -1.55 2.93
C GLY A 137 -17.54 -2.63 2.16
N SER A 138 -17.27 -3.91 2.42
CA SER A 138 -18.09 -4.99 1.91
C SER A 138 -18.41 -5.98 3.02
N PHE A 139 -19.69 -6.35 3.10
CA PHE A 139 -20.22 -7.31 4.06
C PHE A 139 -21.21 -8.24 3.36
N ALA A 140 -21.08 -9.53 3.54
CA ALA A 140 -21.98 -10.54 2.95
C ALA A 140 -22.27 -10.36 1.46
N GLY A 141 -21.28 -9.87 0.68
CA GLY A 141 -21.41 -9.65 -0.76
C GLY A 141 -22.09 -8.33 -1.15
N VAL A 142 -22.48 -7.50 -0.19
CA VAL A 142 -22.94 -6.12 -0.41
C VAL A 142 -21.76 -5.19 -0.19
N SER A 143 -21.50 -4.31 -1.17
CA SER A 143 -20.42 -3.31 -1.07
C SER A 143 -21.02 -1.92 -1.03
N GLU A 144 -20.55 -1.10 -0.11
CA GLU A 144 -20.86 0.32 -0.02
C GLU A 144 -19.56 1.11 -0.06
N SER A 145 -19.60 2.26 -0.69
CA SER A 145 -18.46 3.18 -0.69
C SER A 145 -18.89 4.52 -0.11
N GLU A 146 -18.02 5.09 0.71
CA GLU A 146 -18.23 6.38 1.34
C GLU A 146 -17.04 7.28 1.09
N SER A 147 -17.32 8.55 0.82
CA SER A 147 -16.28 9.57 0.73
C SER A 147 -15.84 9.95 2.13
N ILE A 148 -14.55 9.85 2.36
CA ILE A 148 -13.92 10.26 3.62
C ILE A 148 -12.95 11.41 3.35
N THR A 149 -12.64 12.15 4.39
CA THR A 149 -11.54 13.11 4.36
C THR A 149 -10.70 12.85 5.59
N ASP A 150 -9.62 12.15 5.37
CA ASP A 150 -8.74 11.72 6.42
C ASP A 150 -7.29 11.71 5.96
N SER A 151 -6.36 11.58 6.88
CA SER A 151 -4.94 11.54 6.56
C SER A 151 -4.22 10.55 7.46
N ASP A 152 -3.23 9.92 6.89
CA ASP A 152 -2.30 9.03 7.59
C ASP A 152 -0.88 9.47 7.31
N TYR A 153 -0.02 9.42 8.31
CA TYR A 153 1.39 9.71 8.17
C TYR A 153 2.23 8.67 8.90
N GLY A 154 3.38 8.37 8.35
CA GLY A 154 4.23 7.37 8.96
C GLY A 154 5.62 7.33 8.34
N LEU A 155 6.32 6.27 8.69
CA LEU A 155 7.66 5.99 8.20
C LEU A 155 7.65 4.75 7.32
N MET A 156 8.40 4.82 6.25
CA MET A 156 8.69 3.68 5.40
C MET A 156 10.19 3.38 5.41
N PHE A 157 10.50 2.11 5.23
CA PHE A 157 11.85 1.64 4.98
C PHE A 157 11.82 0.47 4.02
N GLY A 158 12.87 0.31 3.24
CA GLY A 158 12.91 -0.75 2.26
C GLY A 158 14.23 -0.85 1.55
N GLY A 159 14.22 -1.65 0.53
CA GLY A 159 15.34 -1.86 -0.36
C GLY A 159 14.93 -1.89 -1.81
N SER A 160 15.90 -1.61 -2.67
CA SER A 160 15.75 -1.66 -4.12
C SER A 160 16.84 -2.53 -4.71
N VAL A 161 16.46 -3.33 -5.71
CA VAL A 161 17.38 -4.17 -6.47
C VAL A 161 17.26 -3.79 -7.94
N PRO A 162 18.33 -3.35 -8.59
CA PRO A 162 18.32 -3.14 -10.03
C PRO A 162 18.11 -4.47 -10.74
N LEU A 163 17.23 -4.50 -11.74
CA LEU A 163 16.94 -5.70 -12.52
C LEU A 163 17.69 -5.64 -13.86
N ARG A 164 17.20 -4.86 -14.79
CA ARG A 164 17.79 -4.70 -16.12
C ARG A 164 17.50 -3.31 -16.67
N GLY A 165 18.52 -2.65 -17.20
CA GLY A 165 18.40 -1.29 -17.74
C GLY A 165 17.93 -0.33 -16.65
N ASN A 166 16.87 0.40 -16.92
CA ASN A 166 16.30 1.40 -16.01
C ASN A 166 15.26 0.83 -15.05
N ILE A 167 15.11 -0.49 -14.95
CA ILE A 167 14.12 -1.15 -14.11
C ILE A 167 14.76 -1.57 -12.80
N SER A 168 14.09 -1.27 -11.69
CA SER A 168 14.40 -1.80 -10.37
C SER A 168 13.14 -2.37 -9.70
N MET A 169 13.35 -3.28 -8.78
CA MET A 169 12.32 -3.78 -7.89
C MET A 169 12.54 -3.20 -6.51
N ASN A 170 11.49 -2.60 -5.95
CA ASN A 170 11.47 -2.07 -4.60
C ASN A 170 10.60 -2.97 -3.73
N ALA A 171 11.09 -3.26 -2.53
CA ALA A 171 10.30 -3.91 -1.50
C ALA A 171 10.44 -3.10 -0.21
N GLY A 172 9.34 -2.88 0.48
CA GLY A 172 9.39 -2.06 1.67
C GLY A 172 8.23 -2.30 2.61
N TYR A 173 8.35 -1.64 3.73
CA TYR A 173 7.40 -1.66 4.82
C TYR A 173 7.08 -0.22 5.23
N TYR A 174 5.81 0.05 5.43
CA TYR A 174 5.30 1.29 5.97
C TYR A 174 4.65 1.03 7.31
N ARG A 175 4.91 1.92 8.28
CA ARG A 175 4.27 1.93 9.58
C ARG A 175 3.66 3.31 9.83
N SER A 176 2.36 3.33 10.11
CA SER A 176 1.67 4.53 10.56
C SER A 176 2.21 4.98 11.92
N LEU A 177 2.28 6.28 12.11
CA LEU A 177 2.58 6.95 13.36
C LEU A 177 1.36 7.72 13.89
N ASP A 178 0.22 7.60 13.21
CA ASP A 178 -1.02 8.24 13.62
C ASP A 178 -1.75 7.35 14.64
N ASP A 179 -1.86 7.86 15.87
CA ASP A 179 -2.52 7.15 16.98
C ASP A 179 -4.05 7.32 16.95
N HIS A 180 -4.59 8.09 15.99
CA HIS A 180 -6.00 8.51 16.03
C HIS A 180 -6.95 7.56 15.29
N GLN A 181 -6.39 6.63 14.52
CA GLN A 181 -7.22 5.74 13.72
C GLN A 181 -6.87 4.30 13.96
N ILE A 182 -6.75 3.41 13.39
CA ILE A 182 -6.50 2.00 13.68
C ILE A 182 -5.05 1.85 14.14
N GLU A 183 -4.83 1.69 15.44
CA GLU A 183 -3.49 1.46 15.99
C GLU A 183 -2.76 0.34 15.24
N GLY A 184 -1.50 0.59 14.90
CA GLY A 184 -0.64 -0.41 14.30
C GLY A 184 -0.82 -0.67 12.81
N MET A 185 -1.49 0.21 12.05
CA MET A 185 -1.54 0.08 10.60
C MET A 185 -0.15 -0.11 10.01
N ASN A 186 0.06 -1.22 9.35
CA ASN A 186 1.31 -1.53 8.67
C ASN A 186 1.06 -2.02 7.25
N ASN A 187 1.96 -1.72 6.36
CA ASN A 187 1.81 -2.05 4.96
C ASN A 187 3.12 -2.60 4.38
N PHE A 188 3.09 -3.77 3.79
CA PHE A 188 4.18 -4.26 2.95
C PHE A 188 3.85 -3.93 1.50
N PHE A 189 4.85 -3.48 0.76
CA PHE A 189 4.69 -3.23 -0.66
C PHE A 189 5.84 -3.84 -1.47
N LEU A 190 5.51 -4.20 -2.70
CA LEU A 190 6.43 -4.69 -3.71
C LEU A 190 6.13 -3.96 -5.02
N GLU A 191 7.09 -3.22 -5.54
CA GLU A 191 6.92 -2.33 -6.68
C GLU A 191 7.98 -2.56 -7.74
N LEU A 192 7.60 -2.39 -8.99
CA LEU A 192 8.52 -2.16 -10.07
C LEU A 192 8.64 -0.66 -10.30
N ASN A 193 9.87 -0.19 -10.35
CA ASN A 193 10.21 1.19 -10.62
C ASN A 193 10.97 1.26 -11.94
N TYR A 194 10.58 2.21 -12.78
CA TYR A 194 11.23 2.49 -14.05
C TYR A 194 11.75 3.93 -14.05
N LYS A 195 13.06 4.09 -14.24
CA LYS A 195 13.71 5.38 -14.39
C LYS A 195 13.57 5.85 -15.85
N LEU A 196 12.97 7.03 -16.05
CA LEU A 196 12.71 7.62 -17.36
C LEU A 196 13.96 8.17 -18.04
#